data_a81c9838d5854ff1fe60b6d5dde1b365
#
_entry.id   a81c9838d5854ff1fe60b6d5dde1b365
#
_cell.length_a   1.000
_cell.length_b   1.000
_cell.length_c   1.000
_cell.angle_alpha   90.00
_cell.angle_beta   90.00
_cell.angle_gamma   90.00
#
_symmetry.space_group_name_H-M   'P 1'
#
loop_
_entity.id
_entity.type
_entity.pdbx_description
1 polymer ?
#
loop_
_entity_poly.entity_id
_entity_poly.type
_entity_poly.pdbx_seq_one_letter_code
_entity_poly.pdbx_strand_id
1 'polypeptide(L)'
;MDGHPGALPRNRTPAQRLGDDAEALVAKRLTEQGWSILARNVHVGRHELDLVAVDPGPPAPPQLVIVEVRLRSTRAFGLAEETVDFRKRRHIRDAAWRMIAAGALPDGGPLPQLPARFDIIVVEPDPPRFRHHRAAF
;
A
#
# COMPACT_ATOMS: atom_id res chain seq x y z
N MET A 1 -1.73 16.63 21.30
CA MET A 1 -1.61 16.38 20.66
C MET A 1 -1.22 16.22 20.04
N ASP A 2 -1.10 16.32 19.78
CA ASP A 2 -0.64 16.09 18.97
C ASP A 2 -0.32 16.51 18.17
N GLY A 3 -0.06 16.95 18.21
CA GLY A 3 0.19 17.41 17.38
C GLY A 3 0.86 17.25 16.80
N HIS A 4 1.05 17.04 16.51
CA HIS A 4 1.68 16.75 15.87
C HIS A 4 2.11 17.02 15.17
N PRO A 5 2.41 17.24 15.67
CA PRO A 5 2.91 17.68 14.56
C PRO A 5 2.93 16.77 13.51
N GLY A 6 2.69 15.78 13.72
CA GLY A 6 2.60 14.96 12.72
C GLY A 6 2.61 15.58 11.46
N ALA A 7 3.01 16.37 11.66
CA ALA A 7 2.78 17.09 10.68
C ALA A 7 3.02 16.61 9.35
N LEU A 8 2.04 16.74 8.58
CA LEU A 8 2.22 16.58 7.16
C LEU A 8 3.23 17.61 6.69
N PRO A 9 4.17 17.24 5.84
CA PRO A 9 5.09 18.20 5.28
C PRO A 9 4.33 19.33 4.63
N ARG A 10 4.74 20.54 4.91
CA ARG A 10 4.08 21.72 4.37
C ARG A 10 4.21 21.82 2.86
N ASN A 11 5.22 21.13 2.29
CA ASN A 11 5.58 21.26 0.88
C ASN A 11 5.01 20.16 0.00
N ARG A 12 4.03 19.42 0.49
CA ARG A 12 3.48 18.37 -0.34
C ARG A 12 2.77 18.97 -1.55
N THR A 13 3.06 18.42 -2.71
CA THR A 13 2.41 18.83 -3.95
C THR A 13 0.96 18.34 -3.96
N PRO A 14 0.10 18.94 -4.81
CA PRO A 14 -1.25 18.41 -4.99
C PRO A 14 -1.26 16.93 -5.39
N ALA A 15 -0.33 16.52 -6.24
CA ALA A 15 -0.23 15.11 -6.64
C ALA A 15 0.09 14.20 -5.47
N GLN A 16 1.01 14.62 -4.59
CA GLN A 16 1.34 13.86 -3.40
C GLN A 16 0.15 13.75 -2.45
N ARG A 17 -0.61 14.84 -2.29
CA ARG A 17 -1.81 14.81 -1.45
C ARG A 17 -2.88 13.87 -2.01
N LEU A 18 -3.07 13.85 -3.32
CA LEU A 18 -4.01 12.92 -3.96
C LEU A 18 -3.58 11.46 -3.74
N GLY A 19 -2.27 11.20 -3.83
CA GLY A 19 -1.73 9.87 -3.56
C GLY A 19 -1.98 9.45 -2.11
N ASP A 20 -1.73 10.35 -1.16
CA ASP A 20 -1.98 10.08 0.25
C ASP A 20 -3.47 9.83 0.52
N ASP A 21 -4.34 10.61 -0.12
CA ASP A 21 -5.78 10.42 0.01
C ASP A 21 -6.22 9.07 -0.54
N ALA A 22 -5.65 8.65 -1.67
CA ALA A 22 -5.95 7.35 -2.27
C ALA A 22 -5.52 6.22 -1.32
N GLU A 23 -4.34 6.31 -0.71
CA GLU A 23 -3.89 5.31 0.27
C GLU A 23 -4.80 5.26 1.47
N ALA A 24 -5.25 6.42 1.96
CA ALA A 24 -6.19 6.49 3.08
C ALA A 24 -7.53 5.82 2.74
N LEU A 25 -8.03 6.05 1.54
CA LEU A 25 -9.27 5.43 1.07
C LEU A 25 -9.13 3.91 1.00
N VAL A 26 -8.01 3.42 0.47
CA VAL A 26 -7.75 1.98 0.38
C VAL A 26 -7.65 1.38 1.77
N ALA A 27 -6.90 2.03 2.68
CA ALA A 27 -6.75 1.54 4.04
C ALA A 27 -8.11 1.42 4.73
N LYS A 28 -8.96 2.43 4.57
CA LYS A 28 -10.32 2.41 5.13
C LYS A 28 -11.13 1.25 4.57
N ARG A 29 -11.10 1.07 3.24
CA ARG A 29 -11.86 0.00 2.61
C ARG A 29 -11.40 -1.37 3.08
N LEU A 30 -10.10 -1.61 3.15
CA LEU A 30 -9.57 -2.88 3.61
C LEU A 30 -9.94 -3.14 5.07
N THR A 31 -9.87 -2.12 5.91
CA THR A 31 -10.29 -2.22 7.30
C THR A 31 -11.77 -2.61 7.41
N GLU A 32 -12.61 -2.03 6.57
CA GLU A 32 -14.04 -2.39 6.52
C GLU A 32 -14.26 -3.83 6.07
N GLN A 33 -13.32 -4.37 5.30
CA GLN A 33 -13.36 -5.78 4.87
C GLN A 33 -12.73 -6.73 5.90
N GLY A 34 -12.31 -6.22 7.03
CA GLY A 34 -11.74 -7.03 8.11
C GLY A 34 -10.23 -7.17 8.09
N TRP A 35 -9.54 -6.51 7.17
CA TRP A 35 -8.07 -6.54 7.13
C TRP A 35 -7.50 -5.69 8.25
N SER A 36 -6.28 -6.03 8.66
CA SER A 36 -5.50 -5.21 9.61
C SER A 36 -4.45 -4.44 8.85
N ILE A 37 -4.47 -3.12 8.98
CA ILE A 37 -3.44 -2.27 8.36
C ILE A 37 -2.30 -2.13 9.36
N LEU A 38 -1.14 -2.66 9.01
CA LEU A 38 0.03 -2.64 9.88
C LEU A 38 0.81 -1.35 9.75
N ALA A 39 0.93 -0.83 8.54
CA ALA A 39 1.69 0.39 8.29
C ALA A 39 1.32 1.00 6.94
N ARG A 40 1.56 2.29 6.81
CA ARG A 40 1.37 3.06 5.59
C ARG A 40 2.64 3.84 5.29
N ASN A 41 2.92 4.02 3.99
CA ASN A 41 4.08 4.82 3.54
C ASN A 41 5.36 4.36 4.21
N VAL A 42 5.64 3.07 4.09
CA VAL A 42 6.79 2.44 4.76
C VAL A 42 8.03 2.61 3.91
N HIS A 43 9.05 3.24 4.47
CA HIS A 43 10.33 3.39 3.79
C HIS A 43 11.28 2.26 4.16
N VAL A 44 11.74 1.52 3.15
CA VAL A 44 12.74 0.48 3.31
C VAL A 44 13.90 0.84 2.39
N GLY A 45 14.98 1.35 2.97
CA GLY A 45 16.06 1.91 2.18
C GLY A 45 15.56 3.09 1.35
N ARG A 46 15.70 3.00 0.03
CA ARG A 46 15.29 4.05 -0.91
C ARG A 46 13.86 3.87 -1.42
N HIS A 47 13.24 2.76 -1.06
CA HIS A 47 11.94 2.41 -1.63
C HIS A 47 10.82 2.62 -0.63
N GLU A 48 9.64 2.90 -1.14
CA GLU A 48 8.47 3.09 -0.32
C GLU A 48 7.43 2.01 -0.64
N LEU A 49 6.88 1.43 0.42
CA LEU A 49 5.74 0.52 0.31
C LEU A 49 4.50 1.32 0.72
N ASP A 50 3.47 1.31 -0.13
CA ASP A 50 2.28 2.13 0.14
C ASP A 50 1.51 1.64 1.36
N LEU A 51 1.21 0.35 1.41
CA LEU A 51 0.52 -0.27 2.55
C LEU A 51 1.11 -1.63 2.85
N VAL A 52 1.19 -1.95 4.13
CA VAL A 52 1.49 -3.28 4.64
C VAL A 52 0.31 -3.71 5.49
N ALA A 53 -0.30 -4.84 5.16
CA ALA A 53 -1.54 -5.25 5.79
C ALA A 53 -1.60 -6.76 5.98
N VAL A 54 -2.56 -7.21 6.76
CA VAL A 54 -2.89 -8.63 6.89
C VAL A 54 -4.29 -8.87 6.34
N ASP A 55 -4.37 -9.76 5.36
CA ASP A 55 -5.63 -10.30 4.89
C ASP A 55 -5.95 -11.52 5.74
N PRO A 56 -7.00 -11.48 6.57
CA PRO A 56 -7.26 -12.57 7.51
C PRO A 56 -7.87 -13.81 6.85
N GLY A 57 -8.24 -13.74 5.56
CA GLY A 57 -9.08 -14.76 4.98
C GLY A 57 -10.51 -14.65 5.50
N PRO A 58 -11.38 -15.66 5.30
CA PRO A 58 -11.29 -16.75 4.37
C PRO A 58 -11.45 -16.32 2.92
N PRO A 59 -11.32 -17.25 1.96
CA PRO A 59 -11.12 -18.69 2.18
C PRO A 59 -9.67 -19.11 2.44
N ALA A 60 -8.71 -18.28 2.03
CA ALA A 60 -7.31 -18.59 2.26
C ALA A 60 -6.93 -18.32 3.72
N PRO A 61 -5.90 -18.99 4.25
CA PRO A 61 -5.35 -18.62 5.55
C PRO A 61 -4.82 -17.18 5.54
N PRO A 62 -4.60 -16.58 6.72
CA PRO A 62 -4.07 -15.22 6.79
C PRO A 62 -2.78 -15.04 5.99
N GLN A 63 -2.66 -13.91 5.33
CA GLN A 63 -1.49 -13.56 4.53
C GLN A 63 -1.03 -12.14 4.84
N LEU A 64 0.28 -11.94 4.76
CA LEU A 64 0.86 -10.61 4.79
C LEU A 64 0.80 -10.04 3.39
N VAL A 65 0.15 -8.90 3.23
CA VAL A 65 -0.08 -8.33 1.91
C VAL A 65 0.62 -6.98 1.79
N ILE A 66 1.43 -6.86 0.76
CA ILE A 66 2.04 -5.60 0.37
C ILE A 66 1.15 -5.04 -0.74
N VAL A 67 0.55 -3.88 -0.50
CA VAL A 67 -0.41 -3.30 -1.43
C VAL A 67 0.19 -2.06 -2.09
N GLU A 68 0.27 -2.10 -3.40
CA GLU A 68 0.59 -0.93 -4.21
C GLU A 68 -0.70 -0.23 -4.59
N VAL A 69 -0.81 1.04 -4.22
CA VAL A 69 -2.01 1.84 -4.51
C VAL A 69 -1.76 2.69 -5.74
N ARG A 70 -2.70 2.64 -6.68
CA ARG A 70 -2.66 3.43 -7.90
C ARG A 70 -3.88 4.32 -7.97
N LEU A 71 -3.64 5.62 -8.14
CA LEU A 71 -4.72 6.57 -8.37
C LEU A 71 -4.95 6.72 -9.86
N ARG A 72 -6.18 6.55 -10.30
CA ARG A 72 -6.55 6.78 -11.69
C ARG A 72 -7.39 8.05 -11.78
N SER A 73 -6.80 9.11 -12.29
CA SER A 73 -7.46 10.40 -12.40
C SER A 73 -8.03 10.67 -13.79
N THR A 74 -7.58 9.90 -14.81
CA THR A 74 -8.05 10.07 -16.17
C THR A 74 -7.95 8.77 -16.93
N ARG A 75 -8.84 8.58 -17.90
CA ARG A 75 -8.83 7.41 -18.78
C ARG A 75 -7.94 7.62 -20.02
N ALA A 76 -7.40 8.81 -20.20
CA ALA A 76 -6.66 9.15 -21.41
C ALA A 76 -5.34 8.38 -21.57
N PHE A 77 -4.80 7.85 -20.49
CA PHE A 77 -3.48 7.23 -20.47
C PHE A 77 -3.52 5.73 -20.18
N GLY A 78 -4.59 5.06 -20.57
CA GLY A 78 -4.73 3.62 -20.38
C GLY A 78 -5.09 3.25 -18.96
N LEU A 79 -4.86 1.99 -18.60
CA LEU A 79 -5.20 1.48 -17.28
C LEU A 79 -4.08 1.78 -16.30
N ALA A 80 -4.43 2.24 -15.10
CA ALA A 80 -3.45 2.54 -14.06
C ALA A 80 -2.63 1.30 -13.67
N GLU A 81 -3.22 0.11 -13.79
CA GLU A 81 -2.54 -1.15 -13.50
C GLU A 81 -1.33 -1.37 -14.40
N GLU A 82 -1.37 -0.85 -15.62
CA GLU A 82 -0.30 -1.01 -16.59
C GLU A 82 0.93 -0.17 -16.28
N THR A 83 0.81 0.80 -15.37
CA THR A 83 1.91 1.69 -15.03
C THR A 83 2.89 1.10 -14.03
N VAL A 84 2.56 -0.04 -13.42
CA VAL A 84 3.47 -0.71 -12.49
C VAL A 84 4.42 -1.57 -13.33
N ASP A 85 5.56 -0.99 -13.73
CA ASP A 85 6.50 -1.66 -14.59
C ASP A 85 7.34 -2.70 -13.84
N PHE A 86 8.12 -3.46 -14.60
CA PHE A 86 8.95 -4.55 -14.09
C PHE A 86 9.96 -4.09 -13.04
N ARG A 87 10.57 -2.95 -13.28
CA ARG A 87 11.60 -2.41 -12.38
C ARG A 87 10.99 -2.02 -11.05
N LYS A 88 9.84 -1.35 -11.09
CA LYS A 88 9.15 -0.93 -9.88
C LYS A 88 8.69 -2.13 -9.07
N ARG A 89 8.14 -3.15 -9.74
CA ARG A 89 7.73 -4.39 -9.08
C ARG A 89 8.89 -5.06 -8.38
N ARG A 90 10.05 -5.11 -9.03
CA ARG A 90 11.26 -5.67 -8.43
C ARG A 90 11.67 -4.90 -7.19
N HIS A 91 11.65 -3.56 -7.25
CA HIS A 91 12.03 -2.72 -6.13
C HIS A 91 11.10 -2.93 -4.94
N ILE A 92 9.80 -3.00 -5.19
CA ILE A 92 8.81 -3.27 -4.15
C ILE A 92 9.05 -4.64 -3.52
N ARG A 93 9.28 -5.65 -4.32
CA ARG A 93 9.53 -7.00 -3.81
C ARG A 93 10.81 -7.06 -2.99
N ASP A 94 11.88 -6.46 -3.48
CA ASP A 94 13.15 -6.44 -2.76
C ASP A 94 13.03 -5.74 -1.42
N ALA A 95 12.36 -4.60 -1.40
CA ALA A 95 12.11 -3.85 -0.17
C ALA A 95 11.28 -4.68 0.81
N ALA A 96 10.20 -5.30 0.33
CA ALA A 96 9.34 -6.12 1.15
C ALA A 96 10.08 -7.31 1.74
N TRP A 97 10.87 -8.01 0.92
CA TRP A 97 11.64 -9.18 1.40
C TRP A 97 12.68 -8.79 2.43
N ARG A 98 13.31 -7.62 2.30
CA ARG A 98 14.23 -7.13 3.34
C ARG A 98 13.51 -6.89 4.65
N MET A 99 12.34 -6.28 4.60
CA MET A 99 11.52 -6.03 5.77
C MET A 99 11.08 -7.35 6.42
N ILE A 100 10.62 -8.30 5.61
CA ILE A 100 10.17 -9.61 6.10
C ILE A 100 11.34 -10.37 6.73
N ALA A 101 12.51 -10.34 6.11
CA ALA A 101 13.70 -11.00 6.65
C ALA A 101 14.11 -10.39 7.99
N ALA A 102 13.93 -9.10 8.18
CA ALA A 102 14.20 -8.44 9.44
C ALA A 102 13.16 -8.79 10.52
N GLY A 103 11.99 -9.26 10.11
CA GLY A 103 10.93 -9.65 11.04
C GLY A 103 10.26 -8.48 11.74
N ALA A 104 10.48 -7.27 11.26
CA ALA A 104 9.94 -6.06 11.89
C ALA A 104 9.73 -4.97 10.86
N LEU A 105 8.78 -4.09 11.15
CA LEU A 105 8.60 -2.86 10.39
C LEU A 105 9.80 -1.94 10.65
N PRO A 106 10.13 -1.01 9.71
CA PRO A 106 11.25 -0.10 9.92
C PRO A 106 11.16 0.75 11.18
N ASP A 107 9.95 1.01 11.68
CA ASP A 107 9.75 1.75 12.93
C ASP A 107 9.92 0.88 14.18
N GLY A 108 10.23 -0.41 14.00
CA GLY A 108 10.41 -1.36 15.09
C GLY A 108 9.15 -2.13 15.47
N GLY A 109 8.01 -1.84 14.85
CA GLY A 109 6.78 -2.56 15.12
C GLY A 109 6.87 -4.02 14.66
N PRO A 110 6.12 -4.93 15.30
CA PRO A 110 6.18 -6.34 14.95
C PRO A 110 5.58 -6.61 13.58
N LEU A 111 6.20 -7.54 12.85
CA LEU A 111 5.71 -7.99 11.57
C LEU A 111 5.35 -9.47 11.70
N PRO A 112 4.08 -9.86 11.48
CA PRO A 112 3.71 -11.26 11.61
C PRO A 112 4.38 -12.11 10.54
N GLN A 113 4.74 -13.35 10.92
CA GLN A 113 5.37 -14.29 10.01
C GLN A 113 4.29 -15.07 9.28
N LEU A 114 3.84 -14.48 8.18
CA LEU A 114 2.78 -15.05 7.35
C LEU A 114 3.27 -15.13 5.90
N PRO A 115 2.67 -16.03 5.09
CA PRO A 115 2.97 -16.01 3.67
C PRO A 115 2.69 -14.64 3.07
N ALA A 116 3.55 -14.20 2.19
CA ALA A 116 3.44 -12.87 1.59
C ALA A 116 2.70 -12.91 0.26
N ARG A 117 1.97 -11.83 -0.01
CA ARG A 117 1.26 -11.63 -1.27
C ARG A 117 1.41 -10.17 -1.68
N PHE A 118 1.48 -9.92 -2.99
CA PHE A 118 1.65 -8.58 -3.55
C PHE A 118 0.41 -8.23 -4.36
N ASP A 119 -0.30 -7.20 -3.92
CA ASP A 119 -1.55 -6.77 -4.55
C ASP A 119 -1.41 -5.37 -5.13
N ILE A 120 -2.22 -5.09 -6.14
CA ILE A 120 -2.39 -3.73 -6.66
C ILE A 120 -3.84 -3.34 -6.47
N ILE A 121 -4.08 -2.16 -5.90
CA ILE A 121 -5.43 -1.60 -5.80
C ILE A 121 -5.46 -0.28 -6.53
N VAL A 122 -6.34 -0.18 -7.52
CA VAL A 122 -6.54 1.03 -8.30
C VAL A 122 -7.76 1.77 -7.75
N VAL A 123 -7.58 3.06 -7.50
CA VAL A 123 -8.63 3.93 -6.97
C VAL A 123 -9.04 4.94 -8.02
N GLU A 124 -10.33 5.03 -8.29
CA GLU A 124 -10.94 6.13 -9.05
C GLU A 124 -11.66 7.00 -8.00
N PRO A 125 -11.24 8.25 -7.79
CA PRO A 125 -11.58 8.95 -6.55
C PRO A 125 -12.97 9.59 -6.46
N ASP A 126 -13.67 9.81 -7.55
CA ASP A 126 -14.89 10.62 -7.52
C ASP A 126 -16.01 10.03 -8.38
N PRO A 127 -16.96 9.30 -7.80
CA PRO A 127 -16.95 8.74 -6.44
C PRO A 127 -15.94 7.61 -6.34
N PRO A 128 -15.47 7.27 -5.12
CA PRO A 128 -14.44 6.26 -4.99
C PRO A 128 -14.87 4.90 -5.53
N ARG A 129 -14.07 4.36 -6.43
CA ARG A 129 -14.22 3.01 -6.96
C ARG A 129 -12.88 2.32 -6.85
N PHE A 130 -12.90 1.02 -6.55
CA PHE A 130 -11.69 0.26 -6.29
C PHE A 130 -11.64 -0.96 -7.20
N ARG A 131 -10.47 -1.18 -7.81
CA ARG A 131 -10.18 -2.44 -8.49
C ARG A 131 -9.04 -3.10 -7.77
N HIS A 132 -9.29 -4.25 -7.20
CA HIS A 132 -8.33 -4.96 -6.38
C HIS A 132 -7.79 -6.16 -7.16
N HIS A 133 -6.51 -6.12 -7.50
CA HIS A 133 -5.82 -7.20 -8.18
C HIS A 133 -4.98 -7.96 -7.16
N ARG A 134 -5.43 -9.13 -6.77
CA ARG A 134 -4.74 -9.95 -5.79
C ARG A 134 -3.62 -10.72 -6.47
N ALA A 135 -2.51 -10.90 -5.76
CA ALA A 135 -1.34 -11.61 -6.28
C ALA A 135 -0.93 -11.07 -7.65
N ALA A 136 -0.86 -9.76 -7.77
CA ALA A 136 -0.66 -9.08 -9.04
C ALA A 136 0.78 -9.12 -9.52
N PHE A 137 1.74 -9.37 -8.61
CA PHE A 137 3.15 -9.44 -9.01
C PHE A 137 4.00 -10.17 -7.97
#